data_b77e12a8228ba4f671868f0dbc968495
#
_entry.id   b77e12a8228ba4f671868f0dbc968495
#
_cell.length_a   1.000
_cell.length_b   1.000
_cell.length_c   1.000
_cell.angle_alpha   90.00
_cell.angle_beta   90.00
_cell.angle_gamma   90.00
#
_symmetry.space_group_name_H-M   'P 1'
#
loop_
_entity.id
_entity.type
_entity.pdbx_description
1 polymer ?
#
loop_
_entity_poly.entity_id
_entity_poly.type
_entity_poly.pdbx_seq_one_letter_code
_entity_poly.pdbx_strand_id
1 'polypeptide(L)' 'MLVNATEMLIKARDGHYGVPQFNINNLEWTKAVLTACEEMKSPVILGVSEGAGKYLSLIHI' A
#
# COMPACT_ATOMS: atom_id res chain seq x y z
N MET A 1 -9.95 0.02 1.94
CA MET A 1 -10.71 0.22 0.70
C MET A 1 -9.79 0.60 -0.44
N LEU A 2 -9.98 -0.04 -1.59
CA LEU A 2 -9.18 0.29 -2.78
C LEU A 2 -9.75 1.55 -3.45
N VAL A 3 -8.88 2.46 -3.81
CA VAL A 3 -9.27 3.72 -4.45
C VAL A 3 -8.43 3.97 -5.69
N ASN A 4 -8.91 4.87 -6.54
CA ASN A 4 -8.16 5.28 -7.73
C ASN A 4 -7.00 6.19 -7.31
N ALA A 5 -5.79 5.84 -7.74
CA ALA A 5 -4.59 6.60 -7.39
C ALA A 5 -4.60 8.01 -7.95
N THR A 6 -5.28 8.25 -9.06
CA THR A 6 -5.31 9.58 -9.68
C THR A 6 -5.86 10.64 -8.73
N GLU A 7 -7.02 10.40 -8.14
CA GLU A 7 -7.62 11.35 -7.19
C GLU A 7 -6.78 11.51 -5.94
N MET A 8 -6.27 10.40 -5.42
CA MET A 8 -5.43 10.40 -4.24
C MET A 8 -4.17 11.24 -4.43
N LEU A 9 -3.52 11.11 -5.60
CA LEU A 9 -2.31 11.86 -5.90
C LEU A 9 -2.60 13.33 -6.16
N ILE A 10 -3.74 13.66 -6.77
CA ILE A 10 -4.14 15.05 -6.96
C ILE A 10 -4.36 15.73 -5.61
N LYS A 11 -5.03 15.06 -4.68
CA LYS A 11 -5.23 15.60 -3.33
C LYS A 11 -3.90 15.80 -2.61
N ALA A 12 -2.97 14.86 -2.76
CA ALA A 12 -1.65 14.98 -2.16
C ALA A 12 -0.88 16.16 -2.72
N ARG A 13 -0.93 16.35 -4.04
CA ARG A 13 -0.28 17.50 -4.68
C ARG A 13 -0.86 18.82 -4.18
N ASP A 14 -2.18 18.92 -4.14
CA ASP A 14 -2.86 20.17 -3.74
C ASP A 14 -2.69 20.44 -2.25
N GLY A 15 -2.61 19.39 -1.42
CA GLY A 15 -2.40 19.50 0.01
C GLY A 15 -0.94 19.56 0.42
N HIS A 16 -0.01 19.44 -0.52
CA HIS A 16 1.44 19.48 -0.28
C HIS A 16 1.91 18.41 0.70
N TYR A 17 1.45 17.17 0.53
CA TYR A 17 1.92 16.04 1.33
C TYR A 17 2.28 14.86 0.43
N GLY A 18 3.09 13.96 0.96
CA GLY A 18 3.49 12.76 0.24
C GLY A 18 2.54 11.60 0.49
N VAL A 19 2.43 10.73 -0.49
CA VAL A 19 1.74 9.45 -0.33
C VAL A 19 2.82 8.35 -0.37
N PRO A 20 2.99 7.58 0.72
CA PRO A 20 4.02 6.56 0.74
C PRO A 20 3.68 5.37 -0.13
N GLN A 21 4.71 4.75 -0.69
CA GLN A 21 4.61 3.48 -1.39
C GLN A 21 5.52 2.49 -0.66
N PHE A 22 4.97 1.38 -0.22
CA PHE A 22 5.73 0.34 0.47
C PHE A 22 5.79 -0.91 -0.38
N ASN A 23 6.99 -1.47 -0.50
CA ASN A 23 7.17 -2.77 -1.14
C ASN A 23 6.89 -3.85 -0.11
N ILE A 24 5.91 -4.69 -0.39
CA ILE A 24 5.53 -5.76 0.53
C ILE A 24 6.12 -7.09 0.07
N ASN A 25 6.55 -7.92 1.02
CA ASN A 25 7.15 -9.21 0.74
C ASN A 25 6.36 -10.37 1.34
N ASN A 26 5.55 -10.13 2.37
CA ASN A 26 4.77 -11.17 3.01
C ASN A 26 3.49 -10.60 3.61
N LEU A 27 2.66 -11.49 4.14
CA LEU A 27 1.36 -11.11 4.68
C LEU A 27 1.48 -10.27 5.95
N GLU A 28 2.45 -10.57 6.81
CA GLU A 28 2.65 -9.84 8.05
C GLU A 28 3.00 -8.39 7.78
N TRP A 29 3.87 -8.13 6.80
CA TRP A 29 4.22 -6.77 6.41
C TRP A 29 3.02 -6.04 5.82
N THR A 30 2.22 -6.74 5.01
CA THR A 30 1.01 -6.15 4.43
C THR A 30 0.05 -5.72 5.52
N LYS A 31 -0.21 -6.59 6.49
CA LYS A 31 -1.09 -6.27 7.61
C LYS A 31 -0.55 -5.12 8.45
N ALA A 32 0.76 -5.12 8.74
CA ALA A 32 1.37 -4.07 9.54
C ALA A 32 1.24 -2.71 8.86
N VAL A 33 1.54 -2.63 7.56
CA VAL A 33 1.45 -1.38 6.80
C VAL A 33 0.01 -0.88 6.75
N LEU A 34 -0.95 -1.75 6.42
CA LEU A 34 -2.35 -1.37 6.32
C LEU A 34 -2.91 -0.91 7.66
N THR A 35 -2.57 -1.61 8.75
CA THR A 35 -3.02 -1.24 10.09
C THR A 35 -2.48 0.12 10.49
N ALA A 36 -1.18 0.35 10.30
CA ALA A 36 -0.56 1.63 10.64
C ALA A 36 -1.16 2.78 9.82
N CYS A 37 -1.37 2.59 8.53
CA CYS A 37 -1.94 3.63 7.69
C CYS A 37 -3.40 3.92 8.04
N GLU A 38 -4.16 2.90 8.42
CA GLU A 38 -5.53 3.07 8.85
C GLU A 38 -5.60 3.87 10.16
N GLU A 39 -4.74 3.55 11.13
CA GLU A 39 -4.68 4.27 12.39
C GLU A 39 -4.30 5.73 12.19
N MET A 40 -3.40 6.01 11.27
CA MET A 40 -2.96 7.36 10.96
C MET A 40 -3.87 8.06 9.95
N LYS A 41 -4.89 7.38 9.44
CA LYS A 41 -5.79 7.88 8.38
C LYS A 41 -5.00 8.37 7.19
N SER A 42 -3.97 7.62 6.81
CA SER A 42 -3.08 7.96 5.70
C SER A 42 -3.36 7.06 4.50
N PRO A 43 -3.45 7.63 3.30
CA PRO A 43 -3.46 6.80 2.10
C PRO A 43 -2.10 6.14 1.91
N VAL A 44 -2.08 5.01 1.20
CA VAL A 44 -0.86 4.26 0.99
C VAL A 44 -0.93 3.53 -0.35
N ILE A 45 0.22 3.36 -0.98
CA ILE A 45 0.36 2.55 -2.18
C ILE A 45 1.20 1.32 -1.82
N LEU A 46 0.68 0.13 -2.10
CA LEU A 46 1.40 -1.11 -1.87
C LEU A 46 2.02 -1.58 -3.19
N GLY A 47 3.33 -1.78 -3.18
CA GLY A 47 4.05 -2.28 -4.34
C GLY A 47 4.43 -3.74 -4.14
N VAL A 48 4.24 -4.55 -5.18
CA VAL A 48 4.58 -5.97 -5.13
C VAL A 48 5.44 -6.30 -6.34
N SER A 49 6.67 -6.75 -6.10
CA SER A 49 7.52 -7.24 -7.18
C SER A 49 6.98 -8.58 -7.71
N GLU A 50 7.41 -8.95 -8.90
CA GLU A 50 6.99 -10.21 -9.48
C GLU A 50 7.34 -11.40 -8.57
N GLY A 51 8.54 -11.42 -8.01
CA GLY A 51 8.97 -12.49 -7.10
C GLY A 51 8.16 -12.52 -5.81
N ALA A 52 7.94 -11.34 -5.20
CA ALA A 52 7.13 -11.26 -3.99
C ALA A 52 5.68 -11.66 -4.25
N GLY A 53 5.14 -11.30 -5.42
CA GLY A 53 3.80 -11.70 -5.80
C GLY A 53 3.63 -13.20 -5.92
N LYS A 54 4.62 -13.87 -6.48
CA LYS A 54 4.61 -15.34 -6.57
C LYS A 54 4.66 -15.98 -5.20
N TYR A 55 5.50 -15.46 -4.31
CA TYR A 55 5.60 -15.97 -2.95
C TYR A 55 4.28 -15.83 -2.20
N LEU A 56 3.64 -14.65 -2.29
CA LEU A 56 2.36 -14.40 -1.66
C LEU A 56 1.26 -15.31 -2.20
N SER A 57 1.27 -15.59 -3.49
CA SER A 57 0.32 -16.51 -4.11
C SER A 57 0.44 -17.91 -3.53
N LEU A 58 1.67 -18.38 -3.30
CA LEU A 58 1.91 -19.69 -2.74
C LEU A 58 1.38 -19.84 -1.32
N ILE A 59 1.51 -18.80 -0.49
CA ILE A 59 1.07 -18.87 0.89
C ILE A 59 -0.45 -18.67 1.04
N HIS A 60 -1.14 -18.27 -0.01
CA HIS A 60 -2.60 -18.08 -0.01
C HIS A 60 -3.36 -19.20 -0.69
N ILE A 61 -2.65 -20.19 -1.21
CA ILE A 61 -3.25 -21.37 -1.78
C ILE A 61 -3.51 -22.40 -0.69
#